data_ad45d0f6657c68da165742b43053437e
#
_entry.id   ad45d0f6657c68da165742b43053437e
#
_cell.length_a   1.000
_cell.length_b   1.000
_cell.length_c   1.000
_cell.angle_alpha   90.00
_cell.angle_beta   90.00
_cell.angle_gamma   90.00
#
_symmetry.space_group_name_H-M   'P 1'
#
loop_
_entity.id
_entity.type
_entity.pdbx_description
1 polymer ?
#
loop_
_entity_poly.entity_id
_entity_poly.type
_entity_poly.pdbx_seq_one_letter_code
_entity_poly.pdbx_strand_id
1 'polypeptide(L)'
;MANSTGPSRIVLDTAKTPGLQARSSQRWRSYLATLAVLALLSTIAGFFAARFQGAFTKWLKIHPVVAVDAGQAAPELVSTPQPGAKGINTEEISRLAPQQQAERLLELAIQQPDPSLSLIHRNLTSWRGHLQDSDRLFHLVLEALNSNDPRVRVAAVEIDLAANNLMKAPESVEKLQRQIQSSSDERYMALWRLGALGNRGVEPSEAFRTLKLYTQNRNQEVRFWAVEGLAMLGNRESVDALLDILAHDPAAQIRQRAANALSRSGLLTGEQRLTAVPQLLNLLDDDSLDTATQSLVCATLEAITGASLGKNAAAWRDWWAHHDSREKNPARRHSNLSLA
;
A
#
# COMPACT_ATOMS: atom_id res chain seq x y z
N MET A 1 1.21 91.57 54.10
CA MET A 1 0.01 90.91 54.70
C MET A 1 -0.98 90.65 53.58
N ALA A 2 -1.51 89.54 53.45
CA ALA A 2 -2.63 89.07 52.62
C ALA A 2 -2.21 88.00 51.56
N ASN A 3 -2.52 86.80 51.89
CA ASN A 3 -2.57 85.64 51.08
C ASN A 3 -3.60 85.71 49.97
N SER A 4 -3.27 85.29 48.78
CA SER A 4 -4.21 84.99 47.74
C SER A 4 -3.93 83.56 47.21
N THR A 5 -4.80 82.66 47.61
CA THR A 5 -4.90 81.34 47.14
C THR A 5 -5.57 81.24 45.78
N GLY A 6 -4.88 80.80 44.73
CA GLY A 6 -5.44 80.50 43.44
C GLY A 6 -5.80 78.97 43.29
N PRO A 7 -6.79 78.64 42.51
CA PRO A 7 -7.34 77.26 42.49
C PRO A 7 -6.47 76.31 41.67
N SER A 8 -6.32 75.12 42.23
CA SER A 8 -5.63 74.00 41.63
C SER A 8 -6.37 73.52 40.37
N ARG A 9 -5.66 73.48 39.21
CA ARG A 9 -6.09 72.80 37.99
C ARG A 9 -5.83 71.31 38.14
N ILE A 10 -6.86 70.50 38.11
CA ILE A 10 -6.79 69.04 37.99
C ILE A 10 -6.43 68.75 36.53
N VAL A 11 -5.23 68.22 36.31
CA VAL A 11 -4.81 67.66 35.06
C VAL A 11 -5.27 66.19 35.02
N LEU A 12 -6.26 65.89 34.16
CA LEU A 12 -6.68 64.52 33.86
C LEU A 12 -5.62 63.89 32.99
N ASP A 13 -4.84 63.00 33.57
CA ASP A 13 -3.85 62.18 32.89
C ASP A 13 -4.59 61.06 32.15
N THR A 14 -4.73 61.20 30.82
CA THR A 14 -5.27 60.15 29.99
C THR A 14 -4.19 59.10 29.75
N ALA A 15 -4.06 58.15 30.66
CA ALA A 15 -3.23 56.96 30.46
C ALA A 15 -3.76 56.16 29.25
N LYS A 16 -3.11 56.31 28.10
CA LYS A 16 -3.26 55.49 26.95
C LYS A 16 -2.77 54.07 27.31
N THR A 17 -3.67 53.11 27.43
CA THR A 17 -3.37 51.67 27.54
C THR A 17 -2.93 51.12 26.19
N PRO A 18 -1.62 50.75 25.97
CA PRO A 18 -1.15 50.24 24.71
C PRO A 18 -1.15 48.69 24.71
N GLY A 19 -2.26 48.07 25.05
CA GLY A 19 -2.24 46.59 25.18
C GLY A 19 -3.24 45.83 24.35
N LEU A 20 -4.32 46.45 23.91
CA LEU A 20 -5.43 45.71 23.28
C LEU A 20 -5.39 45.71 21.73
N GLN A 21 -4.82 46.73 21.10
CA GLN A 21 -4.71 46.78 19.63
C GLN A 21 -3.55 45.92 19.06
N ALA A 22 -2.47 45.72 19.80
CA ALA A 22 -1.35 44.90 19.34
C ALA A 22 -1.68 43.41 19.35
N ARG A 23 -2.50 42.93 20.29
CA ARG A 23 -2.89 41.50 20.38
C ARG A 23 -3.91 41.10 19.28
N SER A 24 -4.74 42.01 18.81
CA SER A 24 -5.68 41.72 17.73
C SER A 24 -4.97 41.61 16.37
N SER A 25 -4.01 42.47 16.08
CA SER A 25 -3.25 42.43 14.83
C SER A 25 -2.34 41.22 14.69
N GLN A 26 -1.82 40.70 15.81
CA GLN A 26 -0.98 39.52 15.81
C GLN A 26 -1.80 38.22 15.61
N ARG A 27 -3.02 38.17 16.13
CA ARG A 27 -3.96 37.07 15.87
C ARG A 27 -4.41 37.04 14.41
N TRP A 28 -4.74 38.18 13.83
CA TRP A 28 -5.11 38.29 12.43
C TRP A 28 -3.97 37.89 11.50
N ARG A 29 -2.73 38.24 11.81
CA ARG A 29 -1.54 37.82 11.04
C ARG A 29 -1.32 36.30 11.10
N SER A 30 -1.52 35.67 12.24
CA SER A 30 -1.46 34.22 12.35
C SER A 30 -2.59 33.52 11.59
N TYR A 31 -3.84 34.05 11.63
CA TYR A 31 -4.94 33.49 10.81
C TYR A 31 -4.69 33.65 9.31
N LEU A 32 -4.18 34.79 8.87
CA LEU A 32 -3.82 35.01 7.47
C LEU A 32 -2.64 34.11 7.04
N ALA A 33 -1.66 33.89 7.90
CA ALA A 33 -0.56 32.96 7.62
C ALA A 33 -1.06 31.52 7.53
N THR A 34 -1.96 31.10 8.42
CA THR A 34 -2.57 29.75 8.37
C THR A 34 -3.44 29.58 7.13
N LEU A 35 -4.24 30.59 6.75
CA LEU A 35 -5.02 30.56 5.53
C LEU A 35 -4.14 30.56 4.26
N ALA A 36 -3.03 31.28 4.27
CA ALA A 36 -2.07 31.27 3.17
C ALA A 36 -1.37 29.91 3.02
N VAL A 37 -1.01 29.26 4.14
CA VAL A 37 -0.45 27.92 4.14
C VAL A 37 -1.49 26.90 3.65
N LEU A 38 -2.75 26.99 4.10
CA LEU A 38 -3.83 26.11 3.64
C LEU A 38 -4.15 26.36 2.15
N ALA A 39 -4.13 27.61 1.68
CA ALA A 39 -4.28 27.92 0.27
C ALA A 39 -3.11 27.43 -0.57
N LEU A 40 -1.86 27.53 -0.06
CA LEU A 40 -0.67 26.99 -0.71
C LEU A 40 -0.70 25.45 -0.76
N LEU A 41 -1.12 24.80 0.31
CA LEU A 41 -1.30 23.33 0.35
C LEU A 41 -2.43 22.89 -0.58
N SER A 42 -3.52 23.64 -0.71
CA SER A 42 -4.60 23.33 -1.65
C SER A 42 -4.20 23.60 -3.11
N THR A 43 -3.39 24.61 -3.40
CA THR A 43 -2.84 24.85 -4.75
C THR A 43 -1.77 23.83 -5.11
N ILE A 44 -0.93 23.41 -4.16
CA ILE A 44 0.03 22.32 -4.36
C ILE A 44 -0.72 21.00 -4.58
N ALA A 45 -1.74 20.68 -3.76
CA ALA A 45 -2.59 19.51 -3.96
C ALA A 45 -3.36 19.58 -5.29
N GLY A 46 -3.86 20.76 -5.69
CA GLY A 46 -4.52 20.99 -6.98
C GLY A 46 -3.58 20.88 -8.18
N PHE A 47 -2.35 21.37 -8.05
CA PHE A 47 -1.32 21.27 -9.09
C PHE A 47 -0.83 19.82 -9.24
N PHE A 48 -0.67 19.10 -8.12
CA PHE A 48 -0.38 17.66 -8.12
C PHE A 48 -1.57 16.88 -8.72
N ALA A 49 -2.81 17.18 -8.32
CA ALA A 49 -3.99 16.51 -8.85
C ALA A 49 -4.14 16.72 -10.37
N ALA A 50 -3.87 17.92 -10.89
CA ALA A 50 -3.98 18.22 -12.33
C ALA A 50 -2.89 17.54 -13.17
N ARG A 51 -1.67 17.38 -12.63
CA ARG A 51 -0.53 16.81 -13.34
C ARG A 51 -0.48 15.28 -13.24
N PHE A 52 -1.13 14.69 -12.24
CA PHE A 52 -1.12 13.25 -11.92
C PHE A 52 -2.47 12.56 -12.14
N GLN A 53 -3.38 13.15 -12.93
CA GLN A 53 -4.72 12.60 -13.18
C GLN A 53 -4.75 11.25 -13.92
N GLY A 54 -3.61 10.70 -14.37
CA GLY A 54 -3.58 9.43 -15.10
C GLY A 54 -3.62 8.18 -14.20
N ALA A 55 -2.49 7.81 -13.63
CA ALA A 55 -2.33 6.52 -12.93
C ALA A 55 -2.48 6.60 -11.41
N PHE A 56 -1.92 7.63 -10.79
CA PHE A 56 -1.86 7.72 -9.31
C PHE A 56 -3.21 8.06 -8.68
N THR A 57 -3.99 8.98 -9.25
CA THR A 57 -5.34 9.29 -8.76
C THR A 57 -6.33 8.16 -9.02
N LYS A 58 -6.17 7.41 -10.11
CA LYS A 58 -6.93 6.17 -10.33
C LYS A 58 -6.59 5.14 -9.25
N TRP A 59 -5.31 4.95 -8.96
CA TRP A 59 -4.84 3.98 -7.98
C TRP A 59 -5.22 4.35 -6.53
N LEU A 60 -5.06 5.62 -6.10
CA LEU A 60 -5.44 6.10 -4.77
C LEU A 60 -6.96 6.03 -4.52
N LYS A 61 -7.79 6.20 -5.54
CA LYS A 61 -9.25 6.03 -5.44
C LYS A 61 -9.66 4.58 -5.22
N ILE A 62 -8.88 3.62 -5.71
CA ILE A 62 -9.17 2.19 -5.63
C ILE A 62 -8.55 1.58 -4.37
N HIS A 63 -7.47 2.18 -3.85
CA HIS A 63 -6.84 1.82 -2.58
C HIS A 63 -7.01 2.99 -1.60
N PRO A 64 -8.21 3.20 -1.02
CA PRO A 64 -8.35 4.17 0.04
C PRO A 64 -7.31 3.80 1.11
N VAL A 65 -6.51 4.78 1.52
CA VAL A 65 -5.71 4.69 2.72
C VAL A 65 -6.71 4.53 3.84
N VAL A 66 -7.08 3.30 4.14
CA VAL A 66 -7.93 3.00 5.29
C VAL A 66 -7.06 3.33 6.48
N ALA A 67 -7.35 4.47 7.10
CA ALA A 67 -6.90 4.72 8.45
C ALA A 67 -7.32 3.47 9.25
N VAL A 68 -6.36 2.80 9.84
CA VAL A 68 -6.61 1.63 10.69
C VAL A 68 -7.35 2.18 11.90
N ASP A 69 -8.67 2.12 11.84
CA ASP A 69 -9.50 2.29 13.02
C ASP A 69 -9.31 1.02 13.85
N ALA A 70 -8.58 1.15 14.95
CA ALA A 70 -8.12 0.05 15.81
C ALA A 70 -9.28 -0.60 16.60
N GLY A 71 -10.49 -0.60 16.08
CA GLY A 71 -11.68 -1.01 16.81
C GLY A 71 -12.62 -1.99 16.12
N GLN A 72 -12.38 -2.38 14.88
CA GLN A 72 -13.27 -3.36 14.23
C GLN A 72 -12.54 -4.68 13.98
N ALA A 73 -12.88 -5.67 14.79
CA ALA A 73 -12.61 -7.08 14.50
C ALA A 73 -13.10 -7.38 13.08
N ALA A 74 -12.24 -8.02 12.27
CA ALA A 74 -12.61 -8.46 10.94
C ALA A 74 -13.90 -9.29 11.03
N PRO A 75 -14.94 -8.98 10.22
CA PRO A 75 -16.12 -9.83 10.19
C PRO A 75 -15.70 -11.20 9.66
N GLU A 76 -15.94 -12.20 10.46
CA GLU A 76 -15.86 -13.60 10.09
C GLU A 76 -16.84 -13.83 8.94
N LEU A 77 -16.34 -13.83 7.70
CA LEU A 77 -17.11 -14.17 6.52
C LEU A 77 -17.44 -15.68 6.59
N VAL A 78 -18.51 -16.01 7.30
CA VAL A 78 -19.19 -17.28 7.12
C VAL A 78 -19.69 -17.26 5.67
N SER A 79 -18.97 -17.94 4.80
CA SER A 79 -19.38 -18.21 3.42
C SER A 79 -20.58 -19.15 3.45
N THR A 80 -21.78 -18.59 3.57
CA THR A 80 -22.98 -19.32 3.19
C THR A 80 -22.94 -19.49 1.68
N PRO A 81 -23.02 -20.74 1.16
CA PRO A 81 -23.14 -20.97 -0.27
C PRO A 81 -24.41 -20.28 -0.77
N GLN A 82 -24.27 -19.27 -1.62
CA GLN A 82 -25.42 -18.69 -2.30
C GLN A 82 -26.00 -19.73 -3.27
N PRO A 83 -27.25 -20.17 -3.11
CA PRO A 83 -27.88 -21.10 -4.06
C PRO A 83 -28.19 -20.29 -5.32
N GLY A 84 -27.47 -20.55 -6.41
CA GLY A 84 -27.76 -19.94 -7.71
C GLY A 84 -26.55 -19.58 -8.57
N ALA A 85 -25.37 -20.15 -8.32
CA ALA A 85 -24.23 -20.03 -9.24
C ALA A 85 -24.63 -20.67 -10.58
N LYS A 86 -25.14 -19.86 -11.52
CA LYS A 86 -25.21 -20.25 -12.94
C LYS A 86 -23.80 -20.59 -13.36
N GLY A 87 -23.57 -21.86 -13.72
CA GLY A 87 -22.27 -22.29 -14.23
C GLY A 87 -21.82 -21.37 -15.35
N ILE A 88 -20.50 -21.10 -15.42
CA ILE A 88 -19.94 -20.25 -16.46
C ILE A 88 -20.30 -20.86 -17.81
N ASN A 89 -21.01 -20.11 -18.65
CA ASN A 89 -21.29 -20.53 -20.01
C ASN A 89 -20.02 -20.41 -20.86
N THR A 90 -19.22 -21.47 -20.85
CA THR A 90 -17.93 -21.55 -21.55
C THR A 90 -18.08 -21.30 -23.05
N GLU A 91 -19.19 -21.71 -23.63
CA GLU A 91 -19.47 -21.53 -25.06
C GLU A 91 -19.74 -20.06 -25.39
N GLU A 92 -20.47 -19.35 -24.54
CA GLU A 92 -20.68 -17.92 -24.69
C GLU A 92 -19.37 -17.14 -24.61
N ILE A 93 -18.52 -17.46 -23.61
CA ILE A 93 -17.21 -16.81 -23.46
C ILE A 93 -16.31 -17.10 -24.66
N SER A 94 -16.30 -18.32 -25.18
CA SER A 94 -15.44 -18.68 -26.32
C SER A 94 -15.77 -17.92 -27.61
N ARG A 95 -16.98 -17.38 -27.73
CA ARG A 95 -17.42 -16.56 -28.88
C ARG A 95 -16.99 -15.09 -28.79
N LEU A 96 -16.56 -14.64 -27.60
CA LEU A 96 -16.10 -13.27 -27.40
C LEU A 96 -14.72 -13.03 -28.01
N ALA A 97 -14.42 -11.78 -28.35
CA ALA A 97 -13.05 -11.39 -28.72
C ALA A 97 -12.08 -11.58 -27.53
N PRO A 98 -10.79 -11.82 -27.75
CA PRO A 98 -9.79 -12.07 -26.71
C PRO A 98 -9.81 -11.07 -25.57
N GLN A 99 -9.90 -9.78 -25.86
CA GLN A 99 -10.04 -8.70 -24.86
C GLN A 99 -11.26 -8.90 -23.95
N GLN A 100 -12.40 -9.15 -24.55
CA GLN A 100 -13.66 -9.35 -23.81
C GLN A 100 -13.64 -10.65 -22.99
N GLN A 101 -12.99 -11.70 -23.53
CA GLN A 101 -12.79 -12.96 -22.77
C GLN A 101 -11.97 -12.71 -21.51
N ALA A 102 -10.83 -12.01 -21.62
CA ALA A 102 -9.93 -11.72 -20.51
C ALA A 102 -10.64 -10.87 -19.44
N GLU A 103 -11.29 -9.78 -19.85
CA GLU A 103 -12.05 -8.91 -18.95
C GLU A 103 -13.18 -9.66 -18.23
N ARG A 104 -13.99 -10.43 -18.98
CA ARG A 104 -15.12 -11.18 -18.42
C ARG A 104 -14.66 -12.28 -17.47
N LEU A 105 -13.62 -13.02 -17.82
CA LEU A 105 -13.11 -14.10 -16.96
C LEU A 105 -12.44 -13.56 -15.71
N LEU A 106 -11.75 -12.41 -15.78
CA LEU A 106 -11.16 -11.78 -14.60
C LEU A 106 -12.24 -11.25 -13.66
N GLU A 107 -13.29 -10.61 -14.20
CA GLU A 107 -14.47 -10.18 -13.43
C GLU A 107 -15.14 -11.36 -12.70
N LEU A 108 -15.32 -12.49 -13.39
CA LEU A 108 -15.86 -13.70 -12.79
C LEU A 108 -14.92 -14.32 -11.75
N ALA A 109 -13.60 -14.29 -11.98
CA ALA A 109 -12.62 -14.82 -11.03
C ALA A 109 -12.57 -14.03 -9.71
N ILE A 110 -12.84 -12.74 -9.74
CA ILE A 110 -12.98 -11.91 -8.53
C ILE A 110 -14.14 -12.38 -7.66
N GLN A 111 -15.25 -12.74 -8.29
CA GLN A 111 -16.48 -13.16 -7.61
C GLN A 111 -16.46 -14.65 -7.26
N GLN A 112 -16.04 -15.48 -8.21
CA GLN A 112 -16.00 -16.95 -8.14
C GLN A 112 -14.73 -17.47 -8.83
N PRO A 113 -13.64 -17.70 -8.09
CA PRO A 113 -12.34 -18.07 -8.67
C PRO A 113 -12.42 -19.29 -9.60
N ASP A 114 -13.05 -20.37 -9.13
CA ASP A 114 -13.22 -21.59 -9.91
C ASP A 114 -14.58 -21.58 -10.64
N PRO A 115 -14.69 -21.91 -11.90
CA PRO A 115 -13.71 -22.41 -12.86
C PRO A 115 -12.99 -21.31 -13.71
N SER A 116 -13.22 -20.01 -13.43
CA SER A 116 -12.70 -18.88 -14.22
C SER A 116 -11.18 -18.92 -14.37
N LEU A 117 -10.47 -19.23 -13.28
CA LEU A 117 -9.00 -19.31 -13.27
C LEU A 117 -8.44 -20.34 -14.25
N SER A 118 -9.11 -21.50 -14.36
CA SER A 118 -8.72 -22.54 -15.30
C SER A 118 -8.89 -22.10 -16.76
N LEU A 119 -9.95 -21.31 -17.04
CA LEU A 119 -10.20 -20.72 -18.35
C LEU A 119 -9.17 -19.63 -18.69
N ILE A 120 -8.87 -18.76 -17.74
CA ILE A 120 -7.81 -17.74 -17.89
C ILE A 120 -6.50 -18.43 -18.26
N HIS A 121 -6.08 -19.41 -17.45
CA HIS A 121 -4.79 -20.10 -17.68
C HIS A 121 -4.69 -20.73 -19.06
N ARG A 122 -5.74 -21.37 -19.54
CA ARG A 122 -5.77 -21.98 -20.89
C ARG A 122 -5.66 -20.97 -22.03
N ASN A 123 -6.23 -19.78 -21.85
CA ASN A 123 -6.32 -18.78 -22.90
C ASN A 123 -5.15 -17.78 -22.92
N LEU A 124 -4.32 -17.70 -21.86
CA LEU A 124 -3.24 -16.71 -21.76
C LEU A 124 -2.32 -16.68 -22.99
N THR A 125 -1.97 -17.83 -23.53
CA THR A 125 -1.09 -17.90 -24.71
C THR A 125 -1.75 -17.34 -25.96
N SER A 126 -3.03 -17.65 -26.18
CA SER A 126 -3.77 -17.14 -27.34
C SER A 126 -4.13 -15.66 -27.23
N TRP A 127 -4.20 -15.13 -26.03
CA TRP A 127 -4.49 -13.70 -25.79
C TRP A 127 -3.29 -12.78 -26.04
N ARG A 128 -2.06 -13.29 -25.97
CA ARG A 128 -0.85 -12.49 -26.20
C ARG A 128 -0.87 -11.86 -27.59
N GLY A 129 -0.59 -10.56 -27.64
CA GLY A 129 -0.67 -9.78 -28.87
C GLY A 129 -2.08 -9.39 -29.31
N HIS A 130 -3.13 -9.90 -28.62
CA HIS A 130 -4.53 -9.58 -28.89
C HIS A 130 -5.19 -8.79 -27.74
N LEU A 131 -4.51 -8.66 -26.61
CA LEU A 131 -4.95 -7.79 -25.51
C LEU A 131 -4.34 -6.40 -25.67
N GLN A 132 -5.05 -5.42 -25.15
CA GLN A 132 -4.60 -4.03 -25.04
C GLN A 132 -4.72 -3.58 -23.60
N ASP A 133 -3.83 -2.71 -23.17
CA ASP A 133 -3.89 -2.05 -21.87
C ASP A 133 -5.02 -1.00 -21.92
N SER A 134 -6.25 -1.43 -21.63
CA SER A 134 -7.44 -0.60 -21.58
C SER A 134 -7.74 -0.16 -20.14
N ASP A 135 -8.42 0.99 -20.00
CA ASP A 135 -8.87 1.47 -18.68
C ASP A 135 -9.70 0.41 -17.94
N ARG A 136 -10.58 -0.32 -18.63
CA ARG A 136 -11.41 -1.37 -18.03
C ARG A 136 -10.56 -2.53 -17.54
N LEU A 137 -9.64 -3.03 -18.37
CA LEU A 137 -8.76 -4.13 -17.99
C LEU A 137 -7.87 -3.73 -16.80
N PHE A 138 -7.31 -2.53 -16.84
CA PHE A 138 -6.52 -1.99 -15.73
C PHE A 138 -7.31 -1.95 -14.41
N HIS A 139 -8.56 -1.49 -14.42
CA HIS A 139 -9.41 -1.49 -13.23
C HIS A 139 -9.69 -2.90 -12.71
N LEU A 140 -9.99 -3.85 -13.58
CA LEU A 140 -10.21 -5.24 -13.19
C LEU A 140 -8.95 -5.88 -12.60
N VAL A 141 -7.77 -5.60 -13.18
CA VAL A 141 -6.49 -6.06 -12.64
C VAL A 141 -6.27 -5.51 -11.23
N LEU A 142 -6.50 -4.22 -11.01
CA LEU A 142 -6.36 -3.62 -9.68
C LEU A 142 -7.35 -4.22 -8.66
N GLU A 143 -8.60 -4.46 -9.06
CA GLU A 143 -9.60 -5.09 -8.22
C GLU A 143 -9.19 -6.52 -7.86
N ALA A 144 -8.75 -7.30 -8.84
CA ALA A 144 -8.29 -8.68 -8.64
C ALA A 144 -7.04 -8.77 -7.74
N LEU A 145 -6.14 -7.78 -7.78
CA LEU A 145 -4.99 -7.71 -6.87
C LEU A 145 -5.36 -7.49 -5.41
N ASN A 146 -6.58 -6.99 -5.13
CA ASN A 146 -7.12 -6.87 -3.77
C ASN A 146 -7.85 -8.14 -3.30
N SER A 147 -7.97 -9.17 -4.13
CA SER A 147 -8.58 -10.44 -3.76
C SER A 147 -7.82 -11.13 -2.62
N ASN A 148 -8.54 -11.72 -1.68
CA ASN A 148 -7.97 -12.58 -0.65
C ASN A 148 -7.43 -13.89 -1.23
N ASP A 149 -7.91 -14.34 -2.40
CA ASP A 149 -7.40 -15.52 -3.09
C ASP A 149 -6.11 -15.19 -3.87
N PRO A 150 -4.95 -15.75 -3.49
CA PRO A 150 -3.69 -15.49 -4.17
C PRO A 150 -3.70 -15.94 -5.64
N ARG A 151 -4.53 -16.92 -6.01
CA ARG A 151 -4.66 -17.42 -7.38
C ARG A 151 -5.29 -16.35 -8.29
N VAL A 152 -6.26 -15.58 -7.76
CA VAL A 152 -6.88 -14.46 -8.47
C VAL A 152 -5.85 -13.34 -8.71
N ARG A 153 -5.04 -13.02 -7.70
CA ARG A 153 -3.96 -12.03 -7.85
C ARG A 153 -2.94 -12.45 -8.91
N VAL A 154 -2.56 -13.72 -8.91
CA VAL A 154 -1.65 -14.28 -9.94
C VAL A 154 -2.27 -14.19 -11.33
N ALA A 155 -3.54 -14.54 -11.50
CA ALA A 155 -4.25 -14.44 -12.79
C ALA A 155 -4.28 -12.99 -13.32
N ALA A 156 -4.52 -12.02 -12.43
CA ALA A 156 -4.48 -10.61 -12.79
C ALA A 156 -3.11 -10.18 -13.32
N VAL A 157 -2.03 -10.59 -12.65
CA VAL A 157 -0.65 -10.35 -13.10
C VAL A 157 -0.39 -10.96 -14.47
N GLU A 158 -0.79 -12.21 -14.70
CA GLU A 158 -0.58 -12.88 -15.99
C GLU A 158 -1.32 -12.16 -17.13
N ILE A 159 -2.53 -11.67 -16.88
CA ILE A 159 -3.32 -10.90 -17.85
C ILE A 159 -2.65 -9.55 -18.14
N ASP A 160 -2.19 -8.80 -17.11
CA ASP A 160 -1.46 -7.54 -17.32
C ASP A 160 -0.19 -7.74 -18.13
N LEU A 161 0.62 -8.76 -17.80
CA LEU A 161 1.82 -9.09 -18.55
C LEU A 161 1.49 -9.42 -20.02
N ALA A 162 0.40 -10.15 -20.28
CA ALA A 162 -0.05 -10.48 -21.63
C ALA A 162 -0.51 -9.23 -22.41
N ALA A 163 -1.27 -8.33 -21.77
CA ALA A 163 -1.75 -7.09 -22.37
C ALA A 163 -0.61 -6.12 -22.74
N ASN A 164 0.52 -6.21 -22.01
CA ASN A 164 1.70 -5.38 -22.26
C ASN A 164 2.78 -6.09 -23.11
N ASN A 165 2.46 -7.24 -23.69
CA ASN A 165 3.39 -8.05 -24.48
C ASN A 165 4.71 -8.34 -23.75
N LEU A 166 4.61 -8.66 -22.45
CA LEU A 166 5.73 -9.04 -21.61
C LEU A 166 5.79 -10.57 -21.54
N MET A 167 6.73 -11.13 -22.28
CA MET A 167 7.00 -12.56 -22.25
C MET A 167 7.79 -12.95 -21.01
N LYS A 168 7.70 -14.23 -20.59
CA LYS A 168 8.57 -14.78 -19.55
C LYS A 168 9.97 -15.03 -20.11
N ALA A 169 10.65 -13.97 -20.47
CA ALA A 169 11.95 -13.99 -21.11
C ALA A 169 12.80 -12.77 -20.69
N PRO A 170 14.14 -12.88 -20.65
CA PRO A 170 15.04 -11.81 -20.22
C PRO A 170 14.85 -10.50 -20.99
N GLU A 171 14.49 -10.56 -22.27
CA GLU A 171 14.26 -9.38 -23.11
C GLU A 171 13.13 -8.49 -22.59
N SER A 172 12.15 -9.09 -21.88
CA SER A 172 11.09 -8.33 -21.20
C SER A 172 11.63 -7.55 -20.00
N VAL A 173 12.59 -8.11 -19.27
CA VAL A 173 13.29 -7.40 -18.17
C VAL A 173 14.06 -6.22 -18.72
N GLU A 174 14.83 -6.40 -19.79
CA GLU A 174 15.57 -5.32 -20.45
C GLU A 174 14.64 -4.22 -20.99
N LYS A 175 13.48 -4.60 -21.57
CA LYS A 175 12.45 -3.64 -22.01
C LYS A 175 11.98 -2.79 -20.83
N LEU A 176 11.61 -3.42 -19.71
CA LEU A 176 11.16 -2.72 -18.52
C LEU A 176 12.26 -1.82 -17.92
N GLN A 177 13.51 -2.28 -17.87
CA GLN A 177 14.63 -1.47 -17.39
C GLN A 177 14.83 -0.22 -18.23
N ARG A 178 14.72 -0.31 -19.57
CA ARG A 178 14.75 0.88 -20.44
C ARG A 178 13.61 1.86 -20.14
N GLN A 179 12.39 1.36 -19.91
CA GLN A 179 11.25 2.20 -19.52
C GLN A 179 11.46 2.85 -18.14
N ILE A 180 12.02 2.11 -17.18
CA ILE A 180 12.34 2.63 -15.83
C ILE A 180 13.37 3.76 -15.90
N GLN A 181 14.35 3.67 -16.80
CA GLN A 181 15.37 4.70 -17.00
C GLN A 181 14.83 5.93 -17.75
N SER A 182 13.74 5.79 -18.50
CA SER A 182 13.11 6.92 -19.15
C SER A 182 12.54 7.91 -18.10
N SER A 183 12.33 9.16 -18.50
CA SER A 183 11.68 10.18 -17.64
C SER A 183 10.16 10.22 -17.79
N SER A 184 9.57 9.27 -18.53
CA SER A 184 8.14 9.19 -18.80
C SER A 184 7.35 8.56 -17.64
N ASP A 185 6.04 8.75 -17.65
CA ASP A 185 5.11 8.15 -16.68
C ASP A 185 5.06 6.62 -16.80
N GLU A 186 5.51 6.05 -17.93
CA GLU A 186 5.67 4.61 -18.12
C GLU A 186 6.59 3.95 -17.09
N ARG A 187 7.56 4.72 -16.54
CA ARG A 187 8.47 4.29 -15.48
C ARG A 187 7.74 3.65 -14.32
N TYR A 188 6.63 4.20 -13.91
CA TYR A 188 5.91 3.78 -12.72
C TYR A 188 5.36 2.36 -12.88
N MET A 189 4.63 2.13 -13.95
CA MET A 189 4.10 0.80 -14.23
C MET A 189 5.21 -0.19 -14.59
N ALA A 190 6.32 0.27 -15.17
CA ALA A 190 7.47 -0.58 -15.46
C ALA A 190 8.13 -1.11 -14.17
N LEU A 191 8.23 -0.31 -13.10
CA LEU A 191 8.71 -0.77 -11.78
C LEU A 191 7.80 -1.86 -11.22
N TRP A 192 6.48 -1.67 -11.27
CA TRP A 192 5.52 -2.65 -10.81
C TRP A 192 5.61 -3.97 -11.62
N ARG A 193 5.61 -3.87 -12.98
CA ARG A 193 5.69 -5.00 -13.90
C ARG A 193 7.02 -5.76 -13.79
N LEU A 194 8.10 -5.06 -13.48
CA LEU A 194 9.40 -5.70 -13.24
C LEU A 194 9.33 -6.65 -12.02
N GLY A 195 8.71 -6.20 -10.93
CA GLY A 195 8.47 -7.04 -9.76
C GLY A 195 7.58 -8.25 -10.09
N ALA A 196 6.48 -8.01 -10.80
CA ALA A 196 5.55 -9.05 -11.24
C ALA A 196 6.23 -10.10 -12.14
N LEU A 197 7.07 -9.67 -13.07
CA LEU A 197 7.83 -10.56 -13.96
C LEU A 197 8.89 -11.36 -13.19
N GLY A 198 9.60 -10.72 -12.26
CA GLY A 198 10.54 -11.39 -11.35
C GLY A 198 9.88 -12.45 -10.47
N ASN A 199 8.65 -12.19 -9.97
CA ASN A 199 7.84 -13.17 -9.25
C ASN A 199 7.51 -14.41 -10.11
N ARG A 200 7.40 -14.21 -11.42
CA ARG A 200 7.17 -15.29 -12.40
C ARG A 200 8.45 -16.05 -12.79
N GLY A 201 9.56 -15.78 -12.10
CA GLY A 201 10.84 -16.49 -12.27
C GLY A 201 11.75 -15.92 -13.34
N VAL A 202 11.43 -14.75 -13.91
CA VAL A 202 12.28 -14.11 -14.91
C VAL A 202 13.24 -13.13 -14.23
N GLU A 203 14.52 -13.48 -14.21
CA GLU A 203 15.61 -12.65 -13.66
C GLU A 203 15.27 -12.04 -12.27
N PRO A 204 14.79 -12.83 -11.26
CA PRO A 204 14.28 -12.29 -10.00
C PRO A 204 15.34 -11.49 -9.22
N SER A 205 16.62 -11.89 -9.30
CA SER A 205 17.71 -11.19 -8.64
C SER A 205 18.00 -9.85 -9.29
N GLU A 206 17.87 -9.75 -10.61
CA GLU A 206 18.03 -8.49 -11.35
C GLU A 206 16.85 -7.55 -11.08
N ALA A 207 15.63 -8.11 -11.08
CA ALA A 207 14.43 -7.36 -10.69
C ALA A 207 14.59 -6.77 -9.28
N PHE A 208 15.01 -7.58 -8.31
CA PHE A 208 15.27 -7.11 -6.95
C PHE A 208 16.31 -5.99 -6.89
N ARG A 209 17.48 -6.17 -7.52
CA ARG A 209 18.54 -5.15 -7.54
C ARG A 209 18.05 -3.82 -8.10
N THR A 210 17.34 -3.87 -9.22
CA THR A 210 16.78 -2.69 -9.85
C THR A 210 15.76 -2.02 -8.92
N LEU A 211 14.78 -2.76 -8.40
CA LEU A 211 13.75 -2.22 -7.51
C LEU A 211 14.37 -1.61 -6.25
N LYS A 212 15.31 -2.30 -5.60
CA LYS A 212 16.02 -1.79 -4.42
C LYS A 212 16.76 -0.48 -4.71
N LEU A 213 17.40 -0.34 -5.87
CA LEU A 213 18.03 0.92 -6.27
C LEU A 213 17.02 2.07 -6.32
N TYR A 214 15.83 1.82 -6.88
CA TYR A 214 14.80 2.85 -7.03
C TYR A 214 14.04 3.18 -5.75
N THR A 215 14.12 2.35 -4.69
CA THR A 215 13.63 2.74 -3.35
C THR A 215 14.43 3.88 -2.72
N GLN A 216 15.61 4.20 -3.24
CA GLN A 216 16.45 5.30 -2.79
C GLN A 216 16.30 6.57 -3.67
N ASN A 217 15.35 6.59 -4.60
CA ASN A 217 15.14 7.71 -5.50
C ASN A 217 14.70 8.97 -4.74
N ARG A 218 15.16 10.16 -5.19
CA ARG A 218 14.76 11.44 -4.60
C ARG A 218 13.27 11.73 -4.78
N ASN A 219 12.68 11.27 -5.89
CA ASN A 219 11.25 11.41 -6.15
C ASN A 219 10.47 10.38 -5.33
N GLN A 220 9.61 10.84 -4.44
CA GLN A 220 8.78 10.01 -3.58
C GLN A 220 7.87 9.06 -4.38
N GLU A 221 7.35 9.49 -5.51
CA GLU A 221 6.48 8.67 -6.33
C GLU A 221 7.23 7.50 -6.98
N VAL A 222 8.48 7.74 -7.41
CA VAL A 222 9.35 6.65 -7.89
C VAL A 222 9.61 5.63 -6.78
N ARG A 223 9.89 6.10 -5.54
CA ARG A 223 10.04 5.20 -4.39
C ARG A 223 8.77 4.40 -4.11
N PHE A 224 7.60 5.05 -4.21
CA PHE A 224 6.32 4.39 -4.05
C PHE A 224 6.16 3.21 -5.02
N TRP A 225 6.39 3.43 -6.31
CA TRP A 225 6.28 2.38 -7.32
C TRP A 225 7.37 1.32 -7.22
N ALA A 226 8.55 1.67 -6.71
CA ALA A 226 9.58 0.69 -6.37
C ALA A 226 9.13 -0.24 -5.22
N VAL A 227 8.45 0.29 -4.19
CA VAL A 227 7.83 -0.49 -3.11
C VAL A 227 6.72 -1.40 -3.66
N GLU A 228 5.89 -0.89 -4.58
CA GLU A 228 4.90 -1.71 -5.29
C GLU A 228 5.55 -2.86 -6.06
N GLY A 229 6.66 -2.57 -6.77
CA GLY A 229 7.42 -3.59 -7.47
C GLY A 229 8.00 -4.65 -6.52
N LEU A 230 8.54 -4.26 -5.36
CA LEU A 230 9.00 -5.21 -4.32
C LEU A 230 7.86 -6.07 -3.77
N ALA A 231 6.68 -5.47 -3.56
CA ALA A 231 5.49 -6.21 -3.14
C ALA A 231 5.05 -7.24 -4.20
N MET A 232 5.17 -6.90 -5.49
CA MET A 232 4.88 -7.80 -6.60
C MET A 232 5.94 -8.88 -6.77
N LEU A 233 7.22 -8.57 -6.56
CA LEU A 233 8.31 -9.55 -6.60
C LEU A 233 8.12 -10.63 -5.52
N GLY A 234 7.74 -10.22 -4.31
CA GLY A 234 7.27 -11.12 -3.28
C GLY A 234 8.24 -12.24 -2.94
N ASN A 235 9.54 -12.00 -2.97
CA ASN A 235 10.57 -12.95 -2.54
C ASN A 235 11.10 -12.58 -1.14
N ARG A 236 12.01 -13.39 -0.59
CA ARG A 236 12.57 -13.17 0.74
C ARG A 236 13.32 -11.83 0.84
N GLU A 237 14.13 -11.52 -0.15
CA GLU A 237 14.91 -10.28 -0.19
C GLU A 237 14.01 -9.05 -0.21
N SER A 238 12.80 -9.16 -0.80
CA SER A 238 11.78 -8.11 -0.76
C SER A 238 11.28 -7.87 0.66
N VAL A 239 11.15 -8.90 1.51
CA VAL A 239 10.72 -8.75 2.90
C VAL A 239 11.71 -7.87 3.66
N ASP A 240 13.01 -8.16 3.56
CA ASP A 240 14.06 -7.40 4.26
C ASP A 240 14.09 -5.93 3.78
N ALA A 241 13.96 -5.71 2.46
CA ALA A 241 13.90 -4.36 1.91
C ALA A 241 12.65 -3.58 2.34
N LEU A 242 11.49 -4.24 2.41
CA LEU A 242 10.24 -3.62 2.86
C LEU A 242 10.28 -3.27 4.36
N LEU A 243 10.94 -4.08 5.19
CA LEU A 243 11.16 -3.79 6.61
C LEU A 243 12.04 -2.57 6.81
N ASP A 244 13.13 -2.45 6.04
CA ASP A 244 14.01 -1.27 6.06
C ASP A 244 13.25 0.00 5.66
N ILE A 245 12.43 -0.07 4.61
CA ILE A 245 11.61 1.04 4.15
C ILE A 245 10.55 1.43 5.20
N LEU A 246 9.90 0.45 5.83
CA LEU A 246 8.92 0.67 6.90
C LEU A 246 9.54 1.47 8.06
N ALA A 247 10.79 1.16 8.42
CA ALA A 247 11.48 1.82 9.52
C ALA A 247 12.03 3.21 9.13
N HIS A 248 12.59 3.36 7.93
CA HIS A 248 13.52 4.45 7.65
C HIS A 248 13.14 5.37 6.48
N ASP A 249 12.11 5.05 5.64
CA ASP A 249 11.77 6.00 4.56
C ASP A 249 11.31 7.34 5.14
N PRO A 250 11.83 8.47 4.65
CA PRO A 250 11.48 9.79 5.17
C PRO A 250 9.99 10.13 5.02
N ALA A 251 9.30 9.54 4.04
CA ALA A 251 7.90 9.80 3.77
C ALA A 251 6.98 8.79 4.49
N ALA A 252 6.14 9.27 5.39
CA ALA A 252 5.19 8.43 6.13
C ALA A 252 4.29 7.57 5.21
N GLN A 253 3.91 8.10 4.05
CA GLN A 253 3.12 7.35 3.06
C GLN A 253 3.87 6.13 2.49
N ILE A 254 5.19 6.24 2.32
CA ILE A 254 6.02 5.13 1.84
C ILE A 254 6.19 4.09 2.94
N ARG A 255 6.43 4.51 4.19
CA ARG A 255 6.44 3.59 5.35
C ARG A 255 5.12 2.83 5.48
N GLN A 256 3.99 3.54 5.39
CA GLN A 256 2.65 2.93 5.37
C GLN A 256 2.49 1.92 4.22
N ARG A 257 3.01 2.24 3.03
CA ARG A 257 2.91 1.35 1.88
C ARG A 257 3.73 0.08 2.07
N ALA A 258 4.94 0.20 2.60
CA ALA A 258 5.78 -0.96 2.95
C ALA A 258 5.10 -1.86 4.01
N ALA A 259 4.47 -1.27 5.03
CA ALA A 259 3.66 -2.00 6.02
C ALA A 259 2.51 -2.79 5.36
N ASN A 260 1.79 -2.17 4.44
CA ASN A 260 0.71 -2.83 3.69
C ASN A 260 1.25 -3.96 2.79
N ALA A 261 2.42 -3.77 2.16
CA ALA A 261 3.06 -4.79 1.34
C ALA A 261 3.45 -6.02 2.18
N LEU A 262 4.04 -5.80 3.35
CA LEU A 262 4.39 -6.88 4.28
C LEU A 262 3.16 -7.64 4.80
N SER A 263 2.06 -6.93 5.09
CA SER A 263 0.90 -7.52 5.78
C SER A 263 -0.13 -8.16 4.86
N ARG A 264 -0.49 -7.53 3.74
CA ARG A 264 -1.67 -7.96 2.97
C ARG A 264 -1.60 -7.79 1.46
N SER A 265 -0.87 -6.80 0.94
CA SER A 265 -0.85 -6.54 -0.50
C SER A 265 0.29 -7.28 -1.21
N GLY A 266 0.28 -7.26 -2.55
CA GLY A 266 1.30 -7.91 -3.35
C GLY A 266 1.19 -9.43 -3.40
N LEU A 267 2.31 -10.08 -3.68
CA LEU A 267 2.40 -11.52 -3.94
C LEU A 267 3.16 -12.31 -2.86
N LEU A 268 3.52 -11.68 -1.74
CA LEU A 268 4.09 -12.40 -0.60
C LEU A 268 3.13 -13.48 -0.11
N THR A 269 3.62 -14.69 0.09
CA THR A 269 2.87 -15.78 0.73
C THR A 269 2.75 -15.56 2.24
N GLY A 270 1.83 -16.24 2.91
CA GLY A 270 1.71 -16.20 4.37
C GLY A 270 3.01 -16.59 5.08
N GLU A 271 3.69 -17.64 4.61
CA GLU A 271 4.98 -18.09 5.16
C GLU A 271 6.06 -16.99 5.00
N GLN A 272 6.15 -16.37 3.83
CA GLN A 272 7.10 -15.27 3.62
C GLN A 272 6.78 -14.06 4.53
N ARG A 273 5.51 -13.73 4.76
CA ARG A 273 5.12 -12.67 5.69
C ARG A 273 5.55 -12.98 7.12
N LEU A 274 5.41 -14.23 7.57
CA LEU A 274 5.84 -14.66 8.90
C LEU A 274 7.36 -14.49 9.09
N THR A 275 8.18 -14.54 8.04
CA THR A 275 9.62 -14.28 8.16
C THR A 275 9.96 -12.85 8.59
N ALA A 276 9.01 -11.90 8.43
CA ALA A 276 9.19 -10.52 8.88
C ALA A 276 9.03 -10.35 10.41
N VAL A 277 8.33 -11.29 11.09
CA VAL A 277 7.96 -11.14 12.50
C VAL A 277 9.16 -10.90 13.42
N PRO A 278 10.27 -11.63 13.35
CA PRO A 278 11.41 -11.39 14.24
C PRO A 278 11.98 -9.97 14.12
N GLN A 279 12.06 -9.41 12.91
CA GLN A 279 12.55 -8.05 12.70
C GLN A 279 11.51 -7.01 13.12
N LEU A 280 10.22 -7.24 12.89
CA LEU A 280 9.15 -6.37 13.39
C LEU A 280 9.15 -6.30 14.92
N LEU A 281 9.46 -7.41 15.61
CA LEU A 281 9.63 -7.41 17.07
C LEU A 281 10.80 -6.54 17.52
N ASN A 282 11.90 -6.55 16.78
CA ASN A 282 13.03 -5.66 17.07
C ASN A 282 12.67 -4.18 16.84
N LEU A 283 11.95 -3.89 15.75
CA LEU A 283 11.46 -2.53 15.47
C LEU A 283 10.44 -2.04 16.51
N LEU A 284 9.68 -2.93 17.14
CA LEU A 284 8.73 -2.56 18.19
C LEU A 284 9.43 -2.06 19.46
N ASP A 285 10.67 -2.51 19.72
CA ASP A 285 11.51 -2.06 20.85
C ASP A 285 12.47 -0.92 20.47
N ASP A 286 12.42 -0.44 19.23
CA ASP A 286 13.31 0.62 18.78
C ASP A 286 12.74 1.99 19.16
N ASP A 287 13.28 2.56 20.23
CA ASP A 287 12.90 3.88 20.77
C ASP A 287 13.28 5.04 19.82
N SER A 288 14.10 4.79 18.79
CA SER A 288 14.45 5.80 17.79
C SER A 288 13.33 6.05 16.79
N LEU A 289 12.37 5.14 16.65
CA LEU A 289 11.24 5.26 15.75
C LEU A 289 10.17 6.22 16.30
N ASP A 290 9.62 7.03 15.42
CA ASP A 290 8.47 7.87 15.79
C ASP A 290 7.23 7.03 16.13
N THR A 291 6.32 7.61 16.93
CA THR A 291 5.10 6.95 17.42
C THR A 291 4.21 6.43 16.28
N ALA A 292 4.20 7.11 15.13
CA ALA A 292 3.41 6.70 13.98
C ALA A 292 4.01 5.44 13.36
N THR A 293 5.33 5.38 13.21
CA THR A 293 6.05 4.19 12.71
C THR A 293 5.91 3.01 13.65
N GLN A 294 6.05 3.21 14.97
CA GLN A 294 5.80 2.15 15.95
C GLN A 294 4.36 1.60 15.87
N SER A 295 3.39 2.47 15.62
CA SER A 295 2.00 2.05 15.41
C SER A 295 1.82 1.25 14.12
N LEU A 296 2.55 1.58 13.04
CA LEU A 296 2.57 0.80 11.81
C LEU A 296 3.21 -0.58 12.03
N VAL A 297 4.29 -0.67 12.77
CA VAL A 297 4.93 -1.95 13.13
C VAL A 297 3.95 -2.85 13.87
N CYS A 298 3.28 -2.32 14.89
CA CYS A 298 2.27 -3.04 15.65
C CYS A 298 1.12 -3.54 14.76
N ALA A 299 0.53 -2.67 13.95
CA ALA A 299 -0.54 -3.04 13.01
C ALA A 299 -0.09 -4.08 11.97
N THR A 300 1.18 -4.03 11.56
CA THR A 300 1.75 -5.01 10.63
C THR A 300 1.89 -6.39 11.29
N LEU A 301 2.36 -6.44 12.54
CA LEU A 301 2.41 -7.67 13.35
C LEU A 301 1.01 -8.28 13.50
N GLU A 302 0.02 -7.48 13.91
CA GLU A 302 -1.36 -7.92 14.04
C GLU A 302 -1.93 -8.49 12.73
N ALA A 303 -1.69 -7.80 11.63
CA ALA A 303 -2.20 -8.24 10.32
C ALA A 303 -1.52 -9.50 9.77
N ILE A 304 -0.24 -9.73 10.08
CA ILE A 304 0.48 -10.94 9.67
C ILE A 304 0.09 -12.14 10.53
N THR A 305 -0.05 -11.93 11.84
CA THR A 305 -0.17 -13.03 12.81
C THR A 305 -1.62 -13.35 13.18
N GLY A 306 -2.53 -12.41 12.99
CA GLY A 306 -3.90 -12.48 13.48
C GLY A 306 -4.04 -12.31 15.01
N ALA A 307 -2.93 -12.12 15.74
CA ALA A 307 -2.94 -11.84 17.17
C ALA A 307 -3.06 -10.32 17.41
N SER A 308 -3.69 -9.91 18.51
CA SER A 308 -3.84 -8.50 18.90
C SER A 308 -3.28 -8.31 20.31
N LEU A 309 -2.01 -7.92 20.40
CA LEU A 309 -1.27 -7.76 21.65
C LEU A 309 -0.87 -6.28 21.89
N GLY A 310 -1.32 -5.38 21.01
CA GLY A 310 -1.01 -3.95 21.07
C GLY A 310 0.51 -3.69 21.04
N LYS A 311 0.95 -2.65 21.73
CA LYS A 311 2.37 -2.25 21.78
C LYS A 311 3.20 -3.00 22.82
N ASN A 312 2.73 -4.10 23.36
CA ASN A 312 3.44 -4.86 24.39
C ASN A 312 4.46 -5.82 23.74
N ALA A 313 5.69 -5.36 23.58
CA ALA A 313 6.76 -6.13 22.97
C ALA A 313 7.09 -7.44 23.69
N ALA A 314 6.98 -7.47 25.04
CA ALA A 314 7.21 -8.69 25.81
C ALA A 314 6.13 -9.75 25.52
N ALA A 315 4.86 -9.35 25.46
CA ALA A 315 3.76 -10.25 25.09
C ALA A 315 3.90 -10.78 23.67
N TRP A 316 4.34 -9.95 22.71
CA TRP A 316 4.63 -10.36 21.35
C TRP A 316 5.75 -11.39 21.25
N ARG A 317 6.85 -11.20 22.00
CA ARG A 317 7.97 -12.16 22.02
C ARG A 317 7.57 -13.50 22.62
N ASP A 318 6.81 -13.46 23.72
CA ASP A 318 6.29 -14.68 24.33
C ASP A 318 5.36 -15.43 23.39
N TRP A 319 4.44 -14.73 22.74
CA TRP A 319 3.54 -15.29 21.74
C TRP A 319 4.33 -15.94 20.58
N TRP A 320 5.34 -15.24 20.05
CA TRP A 320 6.15 -15.72 18.94
C TRP A 320 6.96 -16.96 19.31
N ALA A 321 7.58 -16.99 20.48
CA ALA A 321 8.33 -18.14 20.96
C ALA A 321 7.46 -19.41 21.03
N HIS A 322 6.20 -19.27 21.45
CA HIS A 322 5.25 -20.38 21.49
C HIS A 322 4.76 -20.77 20.08
N HIS A 323 4.59 -19.83 19.18
CA HIS A 323 4.16 -20.08 17.79
C HIS A 323 5.26 -20.81 16.99
N ASP A 324 6.48 -20.30 16.99
CA ASP A 324 7.63 -20.86 16.28
C ASP A 324 7.96 -22.28 16.76
N SER A 325 7.81 -22.53 18.06
CA SER A 325 7.99 -23.86 18.65
C SER A 325 6.95 -24.88 18.18
N ARG A 326 5.71 -24.45 17.89
CA ARG A 326 4.63 -25.31 17.36
C ARG A 326 4.86 -25.65 15.89
N GLU A 327 5.36 -24.72 15.13
CA GLU A 327 5.61 -24.92 13.69
C GLU A 327 6.80 -25.82 13.44
N LYS A 328 7.86 -25.72 14.24
CA LYS A 328 9.06 -26.59 14.18
C LYS A 328 8.84 -28.01 14.72
N ASN A 329 7.74 -28.26 15.45
CA ASN A 329 7.45 -29.58 16.00
C ASN A 329 6.05 -30.10 15.64
N PRO A 330 5.83 -30.58 14.39
CA PRO A 330 4.53 -31.04 13.91
C PRO A 330 3.95 -32.21 14.71
N ALA A 331 4.77 -32.98 15.45
CA ALA A 331 4.29 -34.06 16.29
C ALA A 331 3.39 -33.60 17.45
N ARG A 332 3.48 -32.35 17.88
CA ARG A 332 2.59 -31.76 18.89
C ARG A 332 1.24 -31.31 18.34
N ARG A 333 1.05 -31.26 17.03
CA ARG A 333 -0.26 -30.90 16.41
C ARG A 333 -1.34 -31.95 16.67
N HIS A 334 -0.97 -33.23 16.86
CA HIS A 334 -1.93 -34.32 16.96
C HIS A 334 -2.27 -34.73 18.40
N SER A 335 -1.54 -34.23 19.42
CA SER A 335 -1.80 -34.61 20.80
C SER A 335 -2.99 -33.92 21.47
N ASN A 336 -3.46 -32.77 20.95
CA ASN A 336 -4.57 -32.00 21.52
C ASN A 336 -5.94 -32.28 20.85
N LEU A 337 -5.98 -33.09 19.78
CA LEU A 337 -7.24 -33.54 19.16
C LEU A 337 -7.78 -34.85 19.75
N SER A 338 -7.05 -35.44 20.72
CA SER A 338 -7.41 -36.72 21.34
C SER A 338 -7.98 -36.61 22.76
N LEU A 339 -8.23 -35.37 23.23
CA LEU A 339 -8.75 -35.08 24.60
C LEU A 339 -9.96 -34.13 24.60
N ALA A 340 -10.73 -34.06 23.52
CA ALA A 340 -12.02 -33.37 23.48
C ALA A 340 -13.13 -34.32 23.01
#